data_ce648d89666b1595cef1d8e2123b2530
#
_entry.id   ce648d89666b1595cef1d8e2123b2530
#
_cell.length_a   1.000
_cell.length_b   1.000
_cell.length_c   1.000
_cell.angle_alpha   90.00
_cell.angle_beta   90.00
_cell.angle_gamma   90.00
#
_symmetry.space_group_name_H-M   'P 1'
#
loop_
_entity.id
_entity.type
_entity.pdbx_description
1 polymer ?
#
loop_
_entity_poly.entity_id
_entity_poly.type
_entity_poly.pdbx_seq_one_letter_code
_entity_poly.pdbx_strand_id
1 'polypeptide(L)'
;MTQPNVYWTLEAPYLTIIGLYTNVPEGGQLDTDQIAWFHAEMAAADRKKALIIALHHPIYSFDNFHSGSIRMRGILDDAISASGRVPDLVLTGHVHNYQRFTRAFTSADGTPYSIPYIVTGAGGYYHLHAVQAVAGNSIDPGHTVQDAGTDVRLETYCDDRNGFLRLEVSQDEIKGTYLTVPRPQESWSDPANPFDHFTLKLKDHTLV
;
A
#
# COMPACT_ATOMS: atom_id res chain seq x y z
N MET A 1 20.70 5.95 -0.20
CA MET A 1 19.91 4.83 -0.78
C MET A 1 20.80 3.63 -0.92
N THR A 2 20.36 2.46 -0.45
CA THR A 2 21.04 1.18 -0.64
C THR A 2 20.26 0.37 -1.68
N GLN A 3 20.95 -0.07 -2.71
CA GLN A 3 20.33 -0.77 -3.84
C GLN A 3 21.21 -1.96 -4.27
N PRO A 4 21.08 -3.11 -3.62
CA PRO A 4 21.90 -4.28 -3.94
C PRO A 4 21.55 -4.92 -5.29
N ASN A 5 20.30 -4.75 -5.75
CA ASN A 5 19.79 -5.30 -7.00
C ASN A 5 18.69 -4.36 -7.55
N VAL A 6 17.55 -4.90 -8.00
CA VAL A 6 16.35 -4.14 -8.42
C VAL A 6 15.45 -3.77 -7.24
N TYR A 7 15.77 -4.25 -6.05
CA TYR A 7 15.15 -3.85 -4.78
C TYR A 7 16.10 -2.91 -4.01
N TRP A 8 15.55 -2.08 -3.11
CA TRP A 8 16.29 -0.95 -2.56
C TRP A 8 15.72 -0.46 -1.23
N THR A 9 16.54 0.25 -0.47
CA THR A 9 16.11 1.04 0.71
C THR A 9 16.47 2.51 0.49
N LEU A 10 15.50 3.39 0.67
CA LEU A 10 15.64 4.83 0.64
C LEU A 10 15.46 5.40 2.05
N GLU A 11 16.48 6.13 2.51
CA GLU A 11 16.45 6.86 3.77
C GLU A 11 16.19 8.34 3.54
N ALA A 12 15.22 8.89 4.26
CA ALA A 12 14.91 10.32 4.34
C ALA A 12 14.89 10.77 5.82
N PRO A 13 14.80 12.06 6.13
CA PRO A 13 14.87 12.53 7.52
C PRO A 13 13.85 11.88 8.46
N TYR A 14 12.61 11.68 8.00
CA TYR A 14 11.51 11.13 8.82
C TYR A 14 10.98 9.81 8.30
N LEU A 15 11.61 9.21 7.31
CA LEU A 15 11.05 8.11 6.53
C LEU A 15 12.14 7.15 6.08
N THR A 16 11.86 5.85 6.20
CA THR A 16 12.53 4.76 5.50
C THR A 16 11.54 4.13 4.53
N ILE A 17 11.92 3.96 3.26
CA ILE A 17 11.14 3.19 2.28
C ILE A 17 11.95 1.96 1.89
N ILE A 18 11.36 0.78 2.03
CA ILE A 18 11.90 -0.47 1.50
C ILE A 18 11.12 -0.83 0.23
N GLY A 19 11.79 -0.80 -0.90
CA GLY A 19 11.22 -1.13 -2.21
C GLY A 19 11.51 -2.58 -2.59
N LEU A 20 10.44 -3.36 -2.82
CA LEU A 20 10.52 -4.77 -3.17
C LEU A 20 10.22 -4.98 -4.66
N TYR A 21 10.97 -5.87 -5.30
CA TYR A 21 10.76 -6.26 -6.68
C TYR A 21 9.96 -7.55 -6.76
N THR A 22 8.68 -7.43 -7.09
CA THR A 22 7.72 -8.53 -7.09
C THR A 22 7.35 -9.04 -8.48
N ASN A 23 7.97 -8.51 -9.55
CA ASN A 23 7.64 -8.86 -10.94
C ASN A 23 8.28 -10.17 -11.43
N VAL A 24 9.09 -10.85 -10.62
CA VAL A 24 9.75 -12.10 -11.01
C VAL A 24 9.70 -13.09 -9.84
N PRO A 25 9.07 -14.24 -10.05
CA PRO A 25 8.15 -14.55 -11.12
C PRO A 25 6.84 -13.77 -11.00
N GLU A 26 6.07 -13.66 -12.09
CA GLU A 26 4.75 -13.01 -12.05
C GLU A 26 3.86 -13.56 -10.94
N GLY A 27 2.99 -12.70 -10.41
CA GLY A 27 2.04 -13.05 -9.36
C GLY A 27 2.46 -12.60 -7.97
N GLY A 28 3.45 -11.73 -7.85
CA GLY A 28 3.83 -11.10 -6.59
C GLY A 28 4.51 -12.08 -5.63
N GLN A 29 5.76 -12.41 -5.90
CA GLN A 29 6.60 -13.19 -4.99
C GLN A 29 8.03 -12.66 -5.00
N LEU A 30 8.81 -13.03 -3.98
CA LEU A 30 10.22 -12.71 -3.85
C LEU A 30 11.04 -14.00 -3.93
N ASP A 31 12.25 -13.91 -4.43
CA ASP A 31 13.25 -14.97 -4.29
C ASP A 31 13.83 -15.02 -2.88
N THR A 32 14.56 -16.09 -2.59
CA THR A 32 15.13 -16.34 -1.25
C THR A 32 16.10 -15.24 -0.81
N ASP A 33 16.89 -14.72 -1.74
CA ASP A 33 17.93 -13.71 -1.43
C ASP A 33 17.25 -12.37 -1.10
N GLN A 34 16.22 -12.00 -1.85
CA GLN A 34 15.44 -10.80 -1.57
C GLN A 34 14.66 -10.92 -0.27
N ILE A 35 14.09 -12.10 0.06
CA ILE A 35 13.41 -12.32 1.35
C ILE A 35 14.41 -12.14 2.50
N ALA A 36 15.60 -12.74 2.42
CA ALA A 36 16.62 -12.59 3.45
C ALA A 36 17.06 -11.13 3.62
N TRP A 37 17.27 -10.43 2.51
CA TRP A 37 17.58 -9.00 2.51
C TRP A 37 16.42 -8.18 3.11
N PHE A 38 15.19 -8.43 2.72
CA PHE A 38 14.01 -7.73 3.24
C PHE A 38 13.88 -7.87 4.75
N HIS A 39 14.07 -9.09 5.30
CA HIS A 39 14.08 -9.31 6.76
C HIS A 39 15.17 -8.50 7.45
N ALA A 40 16.38 -8.43 6.86
CA ALA A 40 17.49 -7.64 7.40
C ALA A 40 17.18 -6.13 7.40
N GLU A 41 16.62 -5.60 6.30
CA GLU A 41 16.25 -4.19 6.20
C GLU A 41 15.11 -3.82 7.15
N MET A 42 14.10 -4.68 7.31
CA MET A 42 13.03 -4.50 8.30
C MET A 42 13.59 -4.42 9.73
N ALA A 43 14.52 -5.31 10.07
CA ALA A 43 15.15 -5.33 11.38
C ALA A 43 16.05 -4.11 11.64
N ALA A 44 16.71 -3.60 10.60
CA ALA A 44 17.63 -2.46 10.66
C ALA A 44 16.92 -1.10 10.61
N ALA A 45 15.67 -1.05 10.15
CA ALA A 45 14.91 0.20 9.98
C ALA A 45 14.82 0.99 11.29
N ASP A 46 15.18 2.28 11.22
CA ASP A 46 15.13 3.19 12.38
C ASP A 46 13.71 3.31 12.93
N ARG A 47 13.52 2.91 14.19
CA ARG A 47 12.21 2.95 14.86
C ARG A 47 11.69 4.36 15.16
N LYS A 48 12.52 5.39 14.97
CA LYS A 48 12.13 6.80 15.10
C LYS A 48 11.59 7.41 13.81
N LYS A 49 11.66 6.66 12.71
CA LYS A 49 11.18 7.06 11.41
C LYS A 49 9.95 6.25 11.01
N ALA A 50 9.09 6.84 10.21
CA ALA A 50 8.04 6.08 9.53
C ALA A 50 8.65 5.03 8.61
N LEU A 51 8.03 3.85 8.52
CA LEU A 51 8.44 2.77 7.64
C LEU A 51 7.38 2.52 6.58
N ILE A 52 7.75 2.69 5.32
CA ILE A 52 6.89 2.38 4.17
C ILE A 52 7.46 1.17 3.42
N ILE A 53 6.61 0.21 3.11
CA ILE A 53 6.94 -0.88 2.19
C ILE A 53 6.31 -0.57 0.84
N ALA A 54 7.12 -0.54 -0.22
CA ALA A 54 6.67 -0.30 -1.58
C ALA A 54 6.94 -1.53 -2.46
N LEU A 55 5.91 -1.99 -3.17
CA LEU A 55 6.00 -3.15 -4.07
C LEU A 55 5.03 -3.00 -5.24
N HIS A 56 5.25 -3.77 -6.33
CA HIS A 56 4.39 -3.66 -7.50
C HIS A 56 3.04 -4.34 -7.33
N HIS A 57 3.03 -5.64 -6.94
CA HIS A 57 1.79 -6.40 -6.83
C HIS A 57 1.06 -6.10 -5.52
N PRO A 58 -0.26 -5.82 -5.55
CA PRO A 58 -1.03 -5.52 -4.35
C PRO A 58 -1.14 -6.75 -3.43
N ILE A 59 -1.10 -6.50 -2.13
CA ILE A 59 -1.39 -7.52 -1.12
C ILE A 59 -2.89 -7.73 -0.98
N TYR A 60 -3.66 -6.66 -1.08
CA TYR A 60 -5.13 -6.65 -1.11
C TYR A 60 -5.62 -5.94 -2.37
N SER A 61 -6.63 -6.50 -3.03
CA SER A 61 -7.24 -5.92 -4.22
C SER A 61 -8.64 -6.48 -4.44
N PHE A 62 -9.55 -5.59 -4.79
CA PHE A 62 -10.88 -5.92 -5.32
C PHE A 62 -10.97 -5.65 -6.83
N ASP A 63 -9.87 -5.72 -7.53
CA ASP A 63 -9.86 -5.57 -8.98
C ASP A 63 -10.50 -6.76 -9.71
N ASN A 64 -11.17 -6.49 -10.84
CA ASN A 64 -11.81 -7.53 -11.64
C ASN A 64 -10.83 -8.51 -12.30
N PHE A 65 -9.57 -8.10 -12.53
CA PHE A 65 -8.59 -8.87 -13.28
C PHE A 65 -7.47 -9.44 -12.38
N HIS A 66 -7.10 -8.71 -11.31
CA HIS A 66 -5.95 -9.02 -10.49
C HIS A 66 -6.31 -9.02 -9.00
N SER A 67 -6.37 -10.20 -8.42
CA SER A 67 -6.56 -10.36 -6.98
C SER A 67 -5.33 -9.91 -6.17
N GLY A 68 -5.50 -9.70 -4.87
CA GLY A 68 -4.39 -9.51 -3.96
C GLY A 68 -3.50 -10.75 -3.84
N SER A 69 -2.23 -10.54 -3.46
CA SER A 69 -1.24 -11.61 -3.30
C SER A 69 -1.21 -12.15 -1.87
N ILE A 70 -1.82 -13.31 -1.65
CA ILE A 70 -1.77 -14.04 -0.37
C ILE A 70 -0.31 -14.37 -0.01
N ARG A 71 0.52 -14.70 -1.01
CA ARG A 71 1.93 -15.03 -0.79
C ARG A 71 2.73 -13.82 -0.29
N MET A 72 2.54 -12.64 -0.90
CA MET A 72 3.21 -11.42 -0.43
C MET A 72 2.74 -11.01 0.97
N ARG A 73 1.47 -11.26 1.29
CA ARG A 73 0.97 -11.08 2.66
C ARG A 73 1.75 -11.95 3.64
N GLY A 74 1.89 -13.26 3.37
CA GLY A 74 2.67 -14.16 4.21
C GLY A 74 4.12 -13.70 4.40
N ILE A 75 4.80 -13.31 3.31
CA ILE A 75 6.17 -12.79 3.36
C ILE A 75 6.28 -11.53 4.24
N LEU A 76 5.33 -10.61 4.13
CA LEU A 76 5.31 -9.40 4.97
C LEU A 76 5.03 -9.74 6.43
N ASP A 77 4.08 -10.63 6.71
CA ASP A 77 3.74 -11.05 8.07
C ASP A 77 4.92 -11.79 8.74
N ASP A 78 5.63 -12.63 7.99
CA ASP A 78 6.85 -13.29 8.45
C ASP A 78 7.95 -12.27 8.75
N ALA A 79 8.14 -11.25 7.89
CA ALA A 79 9.11 -10.19 8.11
C ALA A 79 8.77 -9.32 9.34
N ILE A 80 7.49 -8.99 9.55
CA ILE A 80 7.01 -8.30 10.77
C ILE A 80 7.32 -9.15 12.00
N SER A 81 6.99 -10.43 11.95
CA SER A 81 7.20 -11.36 13.06
C SER A 81 8.69 -11.53 13.41
N ALA A 82 9.54 -11.67 12.39
CA ALA A 82 10.97 -11.87 12.58
C ALA A 82 11.70 -10.61 13.08
N SER A 83 11.29 -9.43 12.61
CA SER A 83 11.94 -8.15 12.96
C SER A 83 11.33 -7.44 14.17
N GLY A 84 10.09 -7.77 14.53
CA GLY A 84 9.29 -7.01 15.48
C GLY A 84 9.05 -5.56 15.02
N ARG A 85 9.17 -5.27 13.70
CA ARG A 85 8.93 -3.96 13.10
C ARG A 85 7.70 -4.02 12.22
N VAL A 86 6.65 -3.28 12.60
CA VAL A 86 5.42 -3.14 11.81
C VAL A 86 5.58 -1.95 10.85
N PRO A 87 5.24 -2.07 9.56
CA PRO A 87 5.24 -0.93 8.66
C PRO A 87 4.09 0.01 8.97
N ASP A 88 4.31 1.30 8.74
CA ASP A 88 3.30 2.34 8.92
C ASP A 88 2.39 2.48 7.68
N LEU A 89 2.88 2.08 6.50
CA LEU A 89 2.14 2.17 5.24
C LEU A 89 2.67 1.14 4.24
N VAL A 90 1.78 0.56 3.43
CA VAL A 90 2.14 -0.31 2.29
C VAL A 90 1.63 0.31 1.00
N LEU A 91 2.53 0.55 0.04
CA LEU A 91 2.24 1.11 -1.28
C LEU A 91 2.37 0.04 -2.36
N THR A 92 1.39 -0.01 -3.24
CA THR A 92 1.36 -0.97 -4.35
C THR A 92 0.87 -0.31 -5.64
N GLY A 93 1.12 -0.97 -6.77
CA GLY A 93 0.66 -0.57 -8.10
C GLY A 93 -0.04 -1.71 -8.81
N HIS A 94 0.40 -2.08 -10.02
CA HIS A 94 -0.06 -3.19 -10.85
C HIS A 94 -1.52 -3.08 -11.30
N VAL A 95 -2.43 -2.90 -10.39
CA VAL A 95 -3.88 -2.75 -10.62
C VAL A 95 -4.18 -1.32 -11.04
N HIS A 96 -4.80 -1.14 -12.21
CA HIS A 96 -4.99 0.17 -12.83
C HIS A 96 -6.22 0.90 -12.27
N ASN A 97 -6.23 1.07 -10.96
CA ASN A 97 -7.19 1.89 -10.21
C ASN A 97 -6.55 2.40 -8.91
N TYR A 98 -7.32 3.10 -8.12
CA TYR A 98 -6.97 3.46 -6.75
C TYR A 98 -7.84 2.68 -5.77
N GLN A 99 -7.23 2.07 -4.77
CA GLN A 99 -7.93 1.44 -3.64
C GLN A 99 -7.16 1.73 -2.36
N ARG A 100 -7.87 2.09 -1.29
CA ARG A 100 -7.29 2.21 0.04
C ARG A 100 -7.96 1.25 1.00
N PHE A 101 -7.16 0.39 1.60
CA PHE A 101 -7.57 -0.53 2.66
C PHE A 101 -6.95 -0.11 3.98
N THR A 102 -7.61 -0.47 5.08
CA THR A 102 -7.04 -0.43 6.42
C THR A 102 -6.97 -1.84 6.96
N ARG A 103 -5.79 -2.24 7.43
CA ARG A 103 -5.59 -3.48 8.18
C ARG A 103 -5.46 -3.16 9.66
N ALA A 104 -6.39 -3.66 10.48
CA ALA A 104 -6.20 -3.70 11.92
C ALA A 104 -5.19 -4.81 12.25
N PHE A 105 -4.13 -4.47 12.97
CA PHE A 105 -3.07 -5.39 13.34
C PHE A 105 -2.66 -5.14 14.79
N THR A 106 -2.39 -6.21 15.54
CA THR A 106 -1.85 -6.10 16.89
C THR A 106 -0.47 -6.75 16.90
N SER A 107 0.55 -5.98 17.26
CA SER A 107 1.92 -6.48 17.37
C SER A 107 2.09 -7.44 18.55
N ALA A 108 3.22 -8.15 18.61
CA ALA A 108 3.50 -9.14 19.64
C ALA A 108 3.53 -8.57 21.08
N ASP A 109 3.81 -7.27 21.23
CA ASP A 109 3.78 -6.55 22.51
C ASP A 109 2.38 -5.99 22.86
N GLY A 110 1.37 -6.28 22.04
CA GLY A 110 -0.01 -5.83 22.24
C GLY A 110 -0.33 -4.44 21.69
N THR A 111 0.59 -3.77 21.01
CA THR A 111 0.34 -2.45 20.43
C THR A 111 -0.59 -2.58 19.22
N PRO A 112 -1.71 -1.83 19.19
CA PRO A 112 -2.60 -1.82 18.02
C PRO A 112 -2.07 -0.91 16.91
N TYR A 113 -2.28 -1.34 15.65
CA TYR A 113 -1.92 -0.59 14.45
C TYR A 113 -3.11 -0.53 13.49
N SER A 114 -3.31 0.61 12.87
CA SER A 114 -4.17 0.78 11.68
C SER A 114 -3.26 1.00 10.48
N ILE A 115 -2.95 -0.06 9.74
CA ILE A 115 -1.99 0.00 8.64
C ILE A 115 -2.74 0.27 7.33
N PRO A 116 -2.53 1.42 6.66
CA PRO A 116 -3.07 1.65 5.33
C PRO A 116 -2.31 0.83 4.28
N TYR A 117 -3.05 0.11 3.44
CA TYR A 117 -2.59 -0.56 2.24
C TYR A 117 -3.19 0.16 1.04
N ILE A 118 -2.34 0.71 0.19
CA ILE A 118 -2.79 1.55 -0.92
C ILE A 118 -2.38 0.94 -2.24
N VAL A 119 -3.36 0.74 -3.11
CA VAL A 119 -3.15 0.49 -4.53
C VAL A 119 -3.24 1.83 -5.24
N THR A 120 -2.18 2.24 -5.95
CA THR A 120 -2.12 3.49 -6.70
C THR A 120 -1.58 3.25 -8.11
N GLY A 121 -2.23 2.31 -8.84
CA GLY A 121 -1.81 1.90 -10.18
C GLY A 121 -2.45 2.71 -11.31
N ALA A 122 -3.33 3.68 -11.01
CA ALA A 122 -3.97 4.54 -12.01
C ALA A 122 -3.10 5.73 -12.47
N GLY A 123 -1.77 5.56 -12.52
CA GLY A 123 -0.81 6.63 -12.78
C GLY A 123 -0.63 7.03 -14.26
N GLY A 124 -1.58 6.70 -15.15
CA GLY A 124 -1.54 7.13 -16.54
C GLY A 124 -1.61 6.02 -17.59
N TYR A 125 -1.76 4.77 -17.19
CA TYR A 125 -2.08 3.71 -18.14
C TYR A 125 -3.49 3.94 -18.71
N TYR A 126 -3.67 3.77 -20.02
CA TYR A 126 -4.91 4.14 -20.73
C TYR A 126 -6.14 3.31 -20.35
N HIS A 127 -5.94 2.11 -19.79
CA HIS A 127 -7.00 1.17 -19.47
C HIS A 127 -7.13 1.02 -17.95
N LEU A 128 -8.13 1.69 -17.39
CA LEU A 128 -8.49 1.55 -15.98
C LEU A 128 -9.27 0.25 -15.77
N HIS A 129 -9.11 -0.34 -14.59
CA HIS A 129 -9.79 -1.57 -14.20
C HIS A 129 -10.90 -1.26 -13.20
N ALA A 130 -12.09 -1.76 -13.48
CA ALA A 130 -13.21 -1.66 -12.53
C ALA A 130 -12.97 -2.51 -11.28
N VAL A 131 -13.44 -2.03 -10.15
CA VAL A 131 -13.52 -2.80 -8.92
C VAL A 131 -14.62 -3.86 -9.04
N GLN A 132 -14.38 -5.03 -8.45
CA GLN A 132 -15.26 -6.19 -8.53
C GLN A 132 -16.69 -5.86 -8.07
N ALA A 133 -17.66 -6.47 -8.75
CA ALA A 133 -19.01 -6.50 -8.25
C ALA A 133 -19.21 -7.75 -7.37
N VAL A 134 -19.81 -7.57 -6.19
CA VAL A 134 -20.22 -8.68 -5.33
C VAL A 134 -21.71 -8.91 -5.51
N ALA A 135 -22.08 -10.12 -5.92
CA ALA A 135 -23.46 -10.48 -6.24
C ALA A 135 -24.13 -9.53 -7.26
N GLY A 136 -23.36 -9.00 -8.21
CA GLY A 136 -23.86 -8.09 -9.25
C GLY A 136 -23.96 -6.62 -8.82
N ASN A 137 -23.62 -6.28 -7.59
CA ASN A 137 -23.57 -4.91 -7.08
C ASN A 137 -22.14 -4.43 -6.92
N SER A 138 -21.88 -3.14 -7.14
CA SER A 138 -20.60 -2.53 -6.81
C SER A 138 -20.24 -2.76 -5.36
N ILE A 139 -18.94 -2.94 -5.07
CA ILE A 139 -18.45 -3.02 -3.69
C ILE A 139 -18.54 -1.61 -3.09
N ASP A 140 -19.24 -1.49 -1.97
CA ASP A 140 -19.29 -0.24 -1.22
C ASP A 140 -18.05 -0.09 -0.31
N PRO A 141 -17.60 1.14 -0.05
CA PRO A 141 -16.66 1.41 1.04
C PRO A 141 -17.12 0.80 2.36
N GLY A 142 -16.19 0.28 3.14
CA GLY A 142 -16.47 -0.47 4.36
C GLY A 142 -16.53 -2.00 4.16
N HIS A 143 -16.45 -2.47 2.91
CA HIS A 143 -16.43 -3.91 2.63
C HIS A 143 -15.17 -4.57 3.21
N THR A 144 -15.36 -5.67 3.94
CA THR A 144 -14.26 -6.40 4.57
C THR A 144 -13.69 -7.43 3.62
N VAL A 145 -12.36 -7.48 3.53
CA VAL A 145 -11.66 -8.57 2.85
C VAL A 145 -11.79 -9.82 3.72
N GLN A 146 -12.60 -10.77 3.29
CA GLN A 146 -12.73 -12.05 4.00
C GLN A 146 -11.47 -12.87 3.81
N ASP A 147 -10.63 -12.86 4.84
CA ASP A 147 -9.45 -13.70 4.87
C ASP A 147 -9.17 -14.18 6.30
N ALA A 148 -8.86 -15.47 6.44
CA ALA A 148 -8.67 -16.09 7.74
C ALA A 148 -7.60 -15.33 8.58
N GLY A 149 -8.03 -14.65 9.62
CA GLY A 149 -7.19 -14.04 10.65
C GLY A 149 -6.79 -12.57 10.45
N THR A 150 -7.33 -11.85 9.46
CA THR A 150 -7.07 -10.41 9.30
C THR A 150 -8.33 -9.59 9.19
N ASP A 151 -8.40 -8.50 9.94
CA ASP A 151 -9.44 -7.49 9.81
C ASP A 151 -8.95 -6.42 8.81
N VAL A 152 -9.31 -6.60 7.55
CA VAL A 152 -8.95 -5.69 6.46
C VAL A 152 -10.20 -5.14 5.81
N ARG A 153 -10.32 -3.84 5.76
CA ARG A 153 -11.47 -3.15 5.22
C ARG A 153 -11.08 -2.24 4.05
N LEU A 154 -11.85 -2.28 2.97
CA LEU A 154 -11.78 -1.29 1.90
C LEU A 154 -12.38 0.03 2.42
N GLU A 155 -11.59 1.09 2.42
CA GLU A 155 -12.05 2.41 2.87
C GLU A 155 -12.65 3.21 1.72
N THR A 156 -11.99 3.18 0.55
CA THR A 156 -12.43 3.87 -0.66
C THR A 156 -11.72 3.34 -1.89
N TYR A 157 -12.25 3.66 -3.08
CA TYR A 157 -11.61 3.38 -4.36
C TYR A 157 -12.01 4.41 -5.42
N CYS A 158 -11.19 4.52 -6.48
CA CYS A 158 -11.48 5.27 -7.69
C CYS A 158 -11.01 4.43 -8.89
N ASP A 159 -11.95 3.98 -9.71
CA ASP A 159 -11.71 3.08 -10.83
C ASP A 159 -12.07 3.68 -12.20
N ASP A 160 -12.42 4.96 -12.21
CA ASP A 160 -12.88 5.69 -13.40
C ASP A 160 -12.02 6.91 -13.78
N ARG A 161 -10.95 7.21 -13.00
CA ARG A 161 -10.04 8.32 -13.24
C ARG A 161 -8.58 7.93 -12.99
N ASN A 162 -7.68 8.45 -13.80
CA ASN A 162 -6.26 8.48 -13.48
C ASN A 162 -5.98 9.46 -12.34
N GLY A 163 -4.87 9.24 -11.66
CA GLY A 163 -4.48 10.09 -10.54
C GLY A 163 -3.12 9.69 -9.96
N PHE A 164 -2.78 10.35 -8.88
CA PHE A 164 -1.53 10.10 -8.16
C PHE A 164 -1.71 10.34 -6.66
N LEU A 165 -0.92 9.63 -5.87
CA LEU A 165 -0.86 9.80 -4.43
C LEU A 165 0.25 10.77 -4.05
N ARG A 166 -0.07 11.82 -3.28
CA ARG A 166 0.88 12.69 -2.60
C ARG A 166 0.98 12.29 -1.14
N LEU A 167 2.20 12.04 -0.67
CA LEU A 167 2.51 11.78 0.73
C LEU A 167 3.30 12.95 1.33
N GLU A 168 2.89 13.39 2.51
CA GLU A 168 3.59 14.35 3.34
C GLU A 168 3.94 13.65 4.65
N VAL A 169 5.24 13.51 4.93
CA VAL A 169 5.73 12.76 6.10
C VAL A 169 6.48 13.69 7.04
N SER A 170 6.07 13.68 8.29
CA SER A 170 6.76 14.37 9.39
C SER A 170 7.20 13.36 10.46
N GLN A 171 7.73 13.85 11.56
CA GLN A 171 8.07 13.03 12.72
C GLN A 171 6.81 12.42 13.39
N ASP A 172 5.65 13.08 13.26
CA ASP A 172 4.44 12.76 14.02
C ASP A 172 3.36 12.07 13.19
N GLU A 173 3.39 12.26 11.85
CA GLU A 173 2.30 11.79 11.01
C GLU A 173 2.70 11.58 9.54
N ILE A 174 1.93 10.70 8.88
CA ILE A 174 1.89 10.55 7.41
C ILE A 174 0.53 11.07 6.94
N LYS A 175 0.54 12.08 6.07
CA LYS A 175 -0.66 12.55 5.34
C LYS A 175 -0.62 12.02 3.92
N GLY A 176 -1.67 11.36 3.50
CA GLY A 176 -1.88 10.94 2.13
C GLY A 176 -3.04 11.69 1.50
N THR A 177 -2.84 12.15 0.26
CA THR A 177 -3.91 12.73 -0.56
C THR A 177 -3.84 12.09 -1.94
N TYR A 178 -4.90 11.38 -2.34
CA TYR A 178 -5.03 10.91 -3.71
C TYR A 178 -5.73 12.01 -4.53
N LEU A 179 -5.05 12.42 -5.60
CA LEU A 179 -5.55 13.45 -6.52
C LEU A 179 -5.89 12.80 -7.85
N THR A 180 -7.10 13.04 -8.35
CA THR A 180 -7.52 12.65 -9.69
C THR A 180 -7.18 13.74 -10.69
N VAL A 181 -6.85 13.33 -11.91
CA VAL A 181 -6.56 14.24 -13.03
C VAL A 181 -7.70 14.25 -14.04
N PRO A 182 -7.81 15.29 -14.90
CA PRO A 182 -8.81 15.34 -15.95
C PRO A 182 -8.80 14.11 -16.85
N ARG A 183 -9.98 13.66 -17.28
CA ARG A 183 -10.14 12.61 -18.29
C ARG A 183 -9.74 13.14 -19.68
N PRO A 184 -9.42 12.27 -20.67
CA PRO A 184 -9.03 12.71 -22.01
C PRO A 184 -10.03 13.62 -22.74
N GLN A 185 -11.32 13.53 -22.39
CA GLN A 185 -12.39 14.37 -22.95
C GLN A 185 -12.66 15.66 -22.14
N GLU A 186 -12.02 15.82 -21.00
CA GLU A 186 -12.08 17.02 -20.16
C GLU A 186 -10.92 17.97 -20.50
N SER A 187 -10.97 19.21 -20.01
CA SER A 187 -9.86 20.14 -20.22
C SER A 187 -8.64 19.69 -19.43
N TRP A 188 -7.54 19.43 -20.11
CA TRP A 188 -6.26 19.08 -19.48
C TRP A 188 -5.64 20.25 -18.68
N SER A 189 -6.17 21.47 -18.83
CA SER A 189 -5.81 22.62 -18.00
C SER A 189 -6.57 22.68 -16.66
N ASP A 190 -7.56 21.81 -16.47
CA ASP A 190 -8.26 21.73 -15.20
C ASP A 190 -7.31 21.18 -14.10
N PRO A 191 -7.41 21.70 -12.88
CA PRO A 191 -6.53 21.25 -11.80
C PRO A 191 -6.81 19.81 -11.40
N ALA A 192 -5.81 19.14 -10.86
CA ALA A 192 -6.02 17.88 -10.16
C ALA A 192 -6.92 18.09 -8.93
N ASN A 193 -7.87 17.17 -8.72
CA ASN A 193 -8.86 17.28 -7.65
C ASN A 193 -8.59 16.27 -6.54
N PRO A 194 -8.59 16.69 -5.25
CA PRO A 194 -8.54 15.76 -4.15
C PRO A 194 -9.74 14.82 -4.15
N PHE A 195 -9.49 13.52 -4.16
CA PHE A 195 -10.51 12.49 -4.14
C PHE A 195 -10.56 11.80 -2.78
N ASP A 196 -9.40 11.45 -2.23
CA ASP A 196 -9.28 10.78 -0.94
C ASP A 196 -8.16 11.42 -0.12
N HIS A 197 -8.31 11.38 1.20
CA HIS A 197 -7.29 11.82 2.13
C HIS A 197 -7.32 10.98 3.40
N PHE A 198 -6.15 10.81 4.02
CA PHE A 198 -6.00 10.18 5.31
C PHE A 198 -4.83 10.80 6.07
N THR A 199 -4.87 10.69 7.38
CA THR A 199 -3.74 11.00 8.24
C THR A 199 -3.48 9.83 9.18
N LEU A 200 -2.28 9.26 9.12
CA LEU A 200 -1.81 8.27 10.08
C LEU A 200 -0.99 8.97 11.16
N LYS A 201 -1.41 8.88 12.42
CA LYS A 201 -0.65 9.35 13.57
C LYS A 201 0.38 8.30 13.96
N LEU A 202 1.67 8.65 13.93
CA LEU A 202 2.77 7.70 14.17
C LEU A 202 2.93 7.34 15.65
N LYS A 203 2.45 8.17 16.56
CA LYS A 203 2.57 7.96 18.01
C LYS A 203 1.73 6.77 18.51
N ASP A 204 0.53 6.61 17.98
CA ASP A 204 -0.46 5.61 18.40
C ASP A 204 -0.97 4.76 17.25
N HIS A 205 -0.38 4.91 16.06
CA HIS A 205 -0.68 4.18 14.83
C HIS A 205 -2.17 4.22 14.44
N THR A 206 -2.85 5.34 14.72
CA THR A 206 -4.27 5.55 14.40
C THR A 206 -4.45 6.31 13.09
N LEU A 207 -5.46 5.90 12.31
CA LEU A 207 -5.93 6.59 11.11
C LEU A 207 -7.08 7.54 11.46
N VAL A 208 -7.03 8.78 10.92
CA VAL A 208 -8.05 9.82 11.01
C VAL A 208 -8.28 10.47 9.65
#